data_d1f9e204fd26c0ce2e76c5afc02510b6
#
_entry.id   d1f9e204fd26c0ce2e76c5afc02510b6
#
_cell.length_a   1.000
_cell.length_b   1.000
_cell.length_c   1.000
_cell.angle_alpha   90.00
_cell.angle_beta   90.00
_cell.angle_gamma   90.00
#
_symmetry.space_group_name_H-M   'P 1'
#
loop_
_entity.id
_entity.type
_entity.pdbx_description
1 polymer ?
#
loop_
_entity_poly.entity_id
_entity_poly.type
_entity_poly.pdbx_seq_one_letter_code
_entity_poly.pdbx_strand_id
1 'polypeptide(L)'
;MKYSLELLKETDNILKELFPICRSITGNGVRKTFSILNSITDFEIKEIPSGTKVYDWEIPNEWNIEDAYVENSSGKKVIDFKKNNLHVLNYSIPFNGKVSFNELKEHLYTLPDLPNVIPYRTSYYTKRWGFCLAHNELKKLDENDVYYVNVKSTLKPG
;
A
#
# COMPACT_ATOMS: atom_id res chain seq x y z
N MET A 1 28.01 2.46 -22.32
CA MET A 1 27.56 3.84 -21.98
C MET A 1 27.87 4.07 -20.51
N LYS A 2 28.82 4.95 -20.17
CA LYS A 2 29.09 5.29 -18.74
C LYS A 2 28.12 6.41 -18.37
N TYR A 3 27.14 6.11 -17.52
CA TYR A 3 26.32 7.14 -16.89
C TYR A 3 27.21 8.05 -16.03
N SER A 4 26.95 9.36 -16.02
CA SER A 4 27.68 10.26 -15.13
C SER A 4 27.33 9.95 -13.68
N LEU A 5 28.27 10.14 -12.76
CA LEU A 5 28.00 10.00 -11.30
C LEU A 5 26.91 10.96 -10.84
N GLU A 6 26.75 12.08 -11.51
CA GLU A 6 25.70 13.06 -11.24
C GLU A 6 24.31 12.50 -11.56
N LEU A 7 24.13 11.91 -12.76
CA LEU A 7 22.86 11.27 -13.14
C LEU A 7 22.46 10.15 -12.18
N LEU A 8 23.43 9.35 -11.72
CA LEU A 8 23.15 8.30 -10.73
C LEU A 8 22.68 8.86 -9.39
N LYS A 9 23.28 9.98 -8.93
CA LYS A 9 22.85 10.65 -7.69
C LYS A 9 21.46 11.27 -7.81
N GLU A 10 21.17 11.91 -8.94
CA GLU A 10 19.85 12.47 -9.23
C GLU A 10 18.78 11.37 -9.24
N THR A 11 19.05 10.27 -9.95
CA THR A 11 18.14 9.11 -9.99
C THR A 11 17.90 8.53 -8.59
N ASP A 12 18.94 8.36 -7.78
CA ASP A 12 18.82 7.87 -6.41
C ASP A 12 17.98 8.81 -5.52
N ASN A 13 18.15 10.12 -5.67
CA ASN A 13 17.34 11.10 -4.95
C ASN A 13 15.85 11.02 -5.33
N ILE A 14 15.55 10.92 -6.63
CA ILE A 14 14.17 10.76 -7.12
C ILE A 14 13.55 9.48 -6.58
N LEU A 15 14.28 8.36 -6.61
CA LEU A 15 13.80 7.09 -6.06
C LEU A 15 13.51 7.18 -4.56
N LYS A 16 14.37 7.84 -3.79
CA LYS A 16 14.16 8.07 -2.35
C LYS A 16 12.94 8.94 -2.06
N GLU A 17 12.65 9.91 -2.90
CA GLU A 17 11.46 10.75 -2.77
C GLU A 17 10.18 9.99 -3.15
N LEU A 18 10.22 9.19 -4.21
CA LEU A 18 9.07 8.46 -4.71
C LEU A 18 8.72 7.22 -3.88
N PHE A 19 9.72 6.53 -3.31
CA PHE A 19 9.53 5.25 -2.62
C PHE A 19 8.53 5.30 -1.45
N PRO A 20 8.55 6.31 -0.55
CA PRO A 20 7.63 6.36 0.58
C PRO A 20 6.19 6.72 0.19
N ILE A 21 5.93 7.12 -1.06
CA ILE A 21 4.59 7.47 -1.51
C ILE A 21 3.79 6.19 -1.75
N CYS A 22 2.80 5.93 -0.90
CA CYS A 22 1.83 4.88 -1.17
C CYS A 22 0.90 5.33 -2.29
N ARG A 23 0.97 4.65 -3.42
CA ARG A 23 0.17 4.95 -4.62
C ARG A 23 -0.52 3.72 -5.15
N SER A 24 -1.61 3.98 -5.81
CA SER A 24 -2.41 3.02 -6.53
C SER A 24 -2.63 3.55 -7.95
N ILE A 25 -3.54 2.97 -8.72
CA ILE A 25 -3.89 3.47 -10.06
C ILE A 25 -4.64 4.80 -10.02
N THR A 26 -5.20 5.18 -8.87
CA THR A 26 -5.95 6.42 -8.64
C THR A 26 -5.57 7.02 -7.29
N GLY A 27 -6.02 8.28 -7.04
CA GLY A 27 -5.90 8.93 -5.75
C GLY A 27 -4.66 9.83 -5.60
N ASN A 28 -4.51 10.40 -4.41
CA ASN A 28 -3.52 11.45 -4.14
C ASN A 28 -2.07 10.96 -4.27
N GLY A 29 -1.80 9.68 -4.03
CA GLY A 29 -0.45 9.13 -4.15
C GLY A 29 0.06 9.17 -5.59
N VAL A 30 -0.77 8.83 -6.57
CA VAL A 30 -0.38 8.90 -7.99
C VAL A 30 -0.29 10.36 -8.46
N ARG A 31 -1.20 11.25 -8.02
CA ARG A 31 -1.10 12.69 -8.33
C ARG A 31 0.21 13.29 -7.83
N LYS A 32 0.59 13.00 -6.57
CA LYS A 32 1.86 13.44 -6.00
C LYS A 32 3.06 12.91 -6.79
N THR A 33 3.00 11.64 -7.19
CA THR A 33 4.05 11.02 -8.02
C THR A 33 4.18 11.75 -9.37
N PHE A 34 3.07 12.02 -10.04
CA PHE A 34 3.10 12.74 -11.31
C PHE A 34 3.59 14.18 -11.17
N SER A 35 3.22 14.87 -10.07
CA SER A 35 3.75 16.21 -9.80
C SER A 35 5.27 16.21 -9.66
N ILE A 36 5.87 15.22 -8.97
CA ILE A 36 7.32 15.08 -8.85
C ILE A 36 7.95 14.78 -10.23
N LEU A 37 7.39 13.82 -10.97
CA LEU A 37 7.93 13.46 -12.28
C LEU A 37 7.81 14.59 -13.30
N ASN A 38 6.73 15.40 -13.24
CA ASN A 38 6.53 16.53 -14.14
C ASN A 38 7.51 17.69 -13.88
N SER A 39 8.17 17.74 -12.72
CA SER A 39 9.27 18.66 -12.47
C SER A 39 10.59 18.26 -13.14
N ILE A 40 10.67 17.02 -13.62
CA ILE A 40 11.87 16.44 -14.25
C ILE A 40 11.72 16.37 -15.77
N THR A 41 10.51 16.03 -16.22
CA THR A 41 10.18 15.90 -17.64
C THR A 41 8.75 16.34 -17.88
N ASP A 42 8.54 17.20 -18.87
CA ASP A 42 7.22 17.70 -19.19
C ASP A 42 6.34 16.61 -19.81
N PHE A 43 5.14 16.43 -19.24
CA PHE A 43 4.09 15.60 -19.82
C PHE A 43 2.70 16.11 -19.41
N GLU A 44 1.72 15.81 -20.25
CA GLU A 44 0.33 16.17 -19.97
C GLU A 44 -0.29 15.16 -18.98
N ILE A 45 -0.87 15.67 -17.90
CA ILE A 45 -1.64 14.85 -16.93
C ILE A 45 -3.11 14.96 -17.28
N LYS A 46 -3.76 13.82 -17.55
CA LYS A 46 -5.21 13.73 -17.78
C LYS A 46 -5.86 12.98 -16.63
N GLU A 47 -6.88 13.58 -16.05
CA GLU A 47 -7.72 12.93 -15.04
C GLU A 47 -9.03 12.45 -15.67
N ILE A 48 -9.41 11.23 -15.35
CA ILE A 48 -10.63 10.60 -15.85
C ILE A 48 -11.52 10.28 -14.66
N PRO A 49 -12.74 10.83 -14.57
CA PRO A 49 -13.62 10.66 -13.42
C PRO A 49 -13.96 9.20 -13.14
N SER A 50 -14.11 8.86 -11.84
CA SER A 50 -14.65 7.57 -11.41
C SER A 50 -16.03 7.31 -12.01
N GLY A 51 -16.31 6.04 -12.38
CA GLY A 51 -17.55 5.66 -13.04
C GLY A 51 -17.54 5.83 -14.57
N THR A 52 -16.50 6.45 -15.14
CA THR A 52 -16.35 6.53 -16.59
C THR A 52 -16.15 5.12 -17.18
N LYS A 53 -16.96 4.75 -18.16
CA LYS A 53 -16.85 3.47 -18.87
C LYS A 53 -15.75 3.54 -19.92
N VAL A 54 -14.87 2.55 -19.92
CA VAL A 54 -13.77 2.39 -20.86
C VAL A 54 -13.79 0.95 -21.37
N TYR A 55 -14.34 0.74 -22.55
CA TYR A 55 -14.60 -0.61 -23.11
C TYR A 55 -15.47 -1.48 -22.17
N ASP A 56 -14.92 -2.59 -21.70
CA ASP A 56 -15.52 -3.53 -20.76
C ASP A 56 -15.19 -3.22 -19.28
N TRP A 57 -14.57 -2.07 -19.03
CA TRP A 57 -14.11 -1.64 -17.72
C TRP A 57 -14.75 -0.31 -17.27
N GLU A 58 -14.73 -0.06 -15.98
CA GLU A 58 -15.20 1.18 -15.38
C GLU A 58 -14.11 1.73 -14.44
N ILE A 59 -13.83 3.04 -14.57
CA ILE A 59 -12.86 3.72 -13.72
C ILE A 59 -13.34 3.63 -12.26
N PRO A 60 -12.54 3.06 -11.36
CA PRO A 60 -12.93 2.85 -9.98
C PRO A 60 -12.94 4.12 -9.16
N ASN A 61 -13.50 4.02 -7.96
CA ASN A 61 -13.35 5.05 -6.94
C ASN A 61 -11.87 5.25 -6.59
N GLU A 62 -11.49 6.47 -6.25
CA GLU A 62 -10.16 6.77 -5.75
C GLU A 62 -9.94 6.14 -4.38
N TRP A 63 -8.77 5.53 -4.23
CA TRP A 63 -8.31 5.01 -2.96
C TRP A 63 -7.21 5.89 -2.39
N ASN A 64 -7.40 6.32 -1.14
CA ASN A 64 -6.40 7.04 -0.38
C ASN A 64 -6.21 6.38 0.98
N ILE A 65 -4.97 6.31 1.46
CA ILE A 65 -4.59 5.74 2.74
C ILE A 65 -3.88 6.79 3.60
N GLU A 66 -4.29 6.90 4.86
CA GLU A 66 -3.67 7.78 5.83
C GLU A 66 -2.78 7.00 6.81
N ASP A 67 -3.27 5.86 7.29
CA ASP A 67 -2.55 4.99 8.21
C ASP A 67 -3.09 3.56 8.16
N ALA A 68 -2.23 2.58 8.45
CA ALA A 68 -2.63 1.21 8.64
C ALA A 68 -1.63 0.48 9.55
N TYR A 69 -2.13 -0.26 10.55
CA TYR A 69 -1.28 -1.04 11.44
C TYR A 69 -2.03 -2.18 12.11
N VAL A 70 -1.27 -3.11 12.63
CA VAL A 70 -1.73 -4.18 13.51
C VAL A 70 -0.92 -4.10 14.81
N GLU A 71 -1.63 -4.02 15.94
CA GLU A 71 -1.05 -4.07 17.28
C GLU A 71 -1.42 -5.38 17.97
N ASN A 72 -0.49 -5.93 18.72
CA ASN A 72 -0.77 -7.06 19.61
C ASN A 72 -1.43 -6.59 20.93
N SER A 73 -1.81 -7.53 21.81
CA SER A 73 -2.46 -7.21 23.10
C SER A 73 -1.63 -6.33 24.01
N SER A 74 -0.31 -6.31 23.86
CA SER A 74 0.59 -5.40 24.62
C SER A 74 0.67 -3.97 24.05
N GLY A 75 -0.07 -3.67 22.98
CA GLY A 75 -0.02 -2.37 22.30
C GLY A 75 1.20 -2.16 21.39
N LYS A 76 1.97 -3.21 21.12
CA LYS A 76 3.11 -3.15 20.21
C LYS A 76 2.63 -3.30 18.76
N LYS A 77 2.98 -2.36 17.90
CA LYS A 77 2.76 -2.49 16.46
C LYS A 77 3.64 -3.60 15.89
N VAL A 78 3.00 -4.67 15.42
CA VAL A 78 3.65 -5.82 14.77
C VAL A 78 3.67 -5.68 13.26
N ILE A 79 2.75 -4.91 12.69
CA ILE A 79 2.73 -4.48 11.28
C ILE A 79 2.46 -2.98 11.28
N ASP A 80 3.23 -2.19 10.51
CA ASP A 80 3.11 -0.73 10.51
C ASP A 80 3.36 -0.17 9.11
N PHE A 81 2.31 0.34 8.48
CA PHE A 81 2.34 1.02 7.19
C PHE A 81 3.36 2.16 7.13
N LYS A 82 3.55 2.89 8.23
CA LYS A 82 4.49 4.01 8.28
C LYS A 82 5.96 3.58 8.24
N LYS A 83 6.24 2.31 8.55
CA LYS A 83 7.58 1.73 8.38
C LYS A 83 7.84 1.27 6.95
N ASN A 84 6.80 0.74 6.30
CA ASN A 84 6.87 0.31 4.92
C ASN A 84 5.47 0.34 4.30
N ASN A 85 5.30 1.10 3.21
CA ASN A 85 4.01 1.25 2.53
C ASN A 85 3.50 -0.06 1.90
N LEU A 86 4.37 -1.06 1.68
CA LEU A 86 3.97 -2.39 1.23
C LEU A 86 3.16 -3.17 2.27
N HIS A 87 3.22 -2.77 3.55
CA HIS A 87 2.49 -3.49 4.59
C HIS A 87 0.97 -3.43 4.43
N VAL A 88 0.42 -2.44 3.76
CA VAL A 88 -1.03 -2.40 3.51
C VAL A 88 -1.38 -3.09 2.19
N LEU A 89 -2.40 -3.95 2.21
CA LEU A 89 -3.02 -4.46 0.99
C LEU A 89 -3.62 -3.27 0.22
N ASN A 90 -3.12 -3.02 -0.99
CA ASN A 90 -3.57 -1.89 -1.79
C ASN A 90 -5.08 -1.99 -2.08
N TYR A 91 -5.82 -0.89 -2.07
CA TYR A 91 -7.29 -0.83 -2.12
C TYR A 91 -8.02 -1.42 -0.90
N SER A 92 -7.33 -1.57 0.25
CA SER A 92 -8.00 -1.96 1.50
C SER A 92 -9.11 -0.98 1.86
N ILE A 93 -10.32 -1.50 2.15
CA ILE A 93 -11.39 -0.72 2.75
C ILE A 93 -11.03 -0.32 4.19
N PRO A 94 -11.61 0.75 4.76
CA PRO A 94 -11.38 1.10 6.16
C PRO A 94 -11.85 -0.03 7.08
N PHE A 95 -11.04 -0.26 8.13
CA PHE A 95 -11.37 -1.21 9.20
C PHE A 95 -10.77 -0.72 10.52
N ASN A 96 -11.51 -0.90 11.61
CA ASN A 96 -11.04 -0.59 12.96
C ASN A 96 -11.68 -1.56 13.94
N GLY A 97 -10.88 -2.41 14.60
CA GLY A 97 -11.42 -3.39 15.53
C GLY A 97 -10.39 -4.39 16.07
N LYS A 98 -10.84 -5.20 17.02
CA LYS A 98 -10.08 -6.32 17.55
C LYS A 98 -10.48 -7.60 16.82
N VAL A 99 -9.51 -8.42 16.48
CA VAL A 99 -9.69 -9.71 15.80
C VAL A 99 -8.82 -10.78 16.47
N SER A 100 -9.26 -12.03 16.42
CA SER A 100 -8.41 -13.16 16.80
C SER A 100 -7.29 -13.37 15.77
N PHE A 101 -6.24 -14.11 16.14
CA PHE A 101 -5.20 -14.49 15.17
C PHE A 101 -5.76 -15.23 13.95
N ASN A 102 -6.70 -16.15 14.16
CA ASN A 102 -7.29 -16.92 13.06
C ASN A 102 -8.03 -16.03 12.05
N GLU A 103 -8.77 -15.04 12.54
CA GLU A 103 -9.42 -14.04 11.67
C GLU A 103 -8.38 -13.12 11.00
N LEU A 104 -7.40 -12.62 11.74
CA LEU A 104 -6.33 -11.81 11.19
C LEU A 104 -5.59 -12.54 10.06
N LYS A 105 -5.29 -13.81 10.22
CA LYS A 105 -4.54 -14.65 9.29
C LYS A 105 -5.17 -14.70 7.90
N GLU A 106 -6.49 -14.65 7.79
CA GLU A 106 -7.22 -14.61 6.52
C GLU A 106 -6.97 -13.28 5.75
N HIS A 107 -6.52 -12.26 6.45
CA HIS A 107 -6.21 -10.94 5.92
C HIS A 107 -4.69 -10.68 5.77
N LEU A 108 -3.84 -11.69 6.02
CA LEU A 108 -2.39 -11.58 5.90
C LEU A 108 -1.88 -12.27 4.64
N TYR A 109 -1.02 -11.59 3.91
CA TYR A 109 -0.45 -12.06 2.64
C TYR A 109 1.06 -12.13 2.75
N THR A 110 1.62 -13.29 2.43
CA THR A 110 3.06 -13.56 2.45
C THR A 110 3.49 -14.36 1.21
N LEU A 111 4.80 -14.49 1.02
CA LEU A 111 5.42 -15.38 0.02
C LEU A 111 6.30 -16.41 0.75
N PRO A 112 5.83 -17.65 0.95
CA PRO A 112 6.62 -18.69 1.62
C PRO A 112 7.97 -18.98 0.94
N ASP A 113 8.00 -18.94 -0.40
CA ASP A 113 9.21 -19.20 -1.20
C ASP A 113 10.23 -18.03 -1.14
N LEU A 114 9.78 -16.84 -0.74
CA LEU A 114 10.60 -15.65 -0.53
C LEU A 114 10.35 -15.09 0.88
N PRO A 115 10.78 -15.81 1.94
CA PRO A 115 10.26 -15.61 3.30
C PRO A 115 10.67 -14.29 3.96
N ASN A 116 11.63 -13.56 3.42
CA ASN A 116 12.08 -12.25 3.91
C ASN A 116 11.52 -11.07 3.11
N VAL A 117 10.70 -11.33 2.08
CA VAL A 117 10.15 -10.29 1.20
C VAL A 117 8.72 -9.97 1.60
N ILE A 118 8.38 -8.68 1.63
CA ILE A 118 7.00 -8.21 1.76
C ILE A 118 6.40 -8.17 0.35
N PRO A 119 5.33 -8.96 0.06
CA PRO A 119 4.74 -8.94 -1.27
C PRO A 119 3.93 -7.66 -1.51
N TYR A 120 3.91 -7.19 -2.76
CA TYR A 120 2.87 -6.27 -3.20
C TYR A 120 1.60 -7.05 -3.54
N ARG A 121 0.48 -6.64 -2.96
CA ARG A 121 -0.86 -7.18 -3.26
C ARG A 121 -1.88 -6.05 -3.37
N THR A 122 -2.94 -6.29 -4.14
CA THR A 122 -4.07 -5.39 -4.27
C THR A 122 -5.40 -6.14 -4.15
N SER A 123 -6.40 -5.48 -3.59
CA SER A 123 -7.80 -5.97 -3.53
C SER A 123 -8.73 -5.22 -4.49
N TYR A 124 -8.18 -4.62 -5.51
CA TYR A 124 -8.82 -3.72 -6.46
C TYR A 124 -10.27 -4.10 -6.88
N TYR A 125 -10.53 -5.37 -7.17
CA TYR A 125 -11.86 -5.84 -7.57
C TYR A 125 -12.74 -6.37 -6.41
N THR A 126 -12.20 -6.45 -5.20
CA THR A 126 -12.89 -7.06 -4.07
C THR A 126 -12.78 -6.16 -2.84
N LYS A 127 -13.93 -5.73 -2.29
CA LYS A 127 -13.95 -4.90 -1.07
C LYS A 127 -13.50 -5.73 0.13
N ARG A 128 -12.25 -5.61 0.51
CA ARG A 128 -11.65 -6.22 1.70
C ARG A 128 -10.51 -5.38 2.22
N TRP A 129 -10.11 -5.59 3.46
CA TRP A 129 -8.90 -5.04 4.04
C TRP A 129 -7.84 -6.14 4.18
N GLY A 130 -6.59 -5.78 4.39
CA GLY A 130 -5.53 -6.74 4.64
C GLY A 130 -4.15 -6.11 4.75
N PHE A 131 -3.19 -6.97 5.10
CA PHE A 131 -1.80 -6.59 5.24
C PHE A 131 -0.88 -7.57 4.52
N CYS A 132 0.25 -7.04 4.08
CA CYS A 132 1.34 -7.81 3.50
C CYS A 132 2.54 -7.77 4.46
N LEU A 133 3.18 -8.90 4.65
CA LEU A 133 4.36 -9.00 5.51
C LEU A 133 5.29 -10.11 5.03
N ALA A 134 6.55 -10.07 5.49
CA ALA A 134 7.47 -11.17 5.25
C ALA A 134 6.96 -12.45 5.94
N HIS A 135 7.11 -13.59 5.28
CA HIS A 135 6.63 -14.86 5.85
C HIS A 135 7.30 -15.19 7.19
N ASN A 136 8.56 -14.81 7.36
CA ASN A 136 9.26 -14.96 8.63
C ASN A 136 8.73 -14.04 9.74
N GLU A 137 8.11 -12.90 9.41
CA GLU A 137 7.43 -12.06 10.41
C GLU A 137 6.07 -12.64 10.79
N LEU A 138 5.34 -13.24 9.84
CA LEU A 138 4.09 -13.96 10.14
C LEU A 138 4.32 -15.05 11.20
N LYS A 139 5.42 -15.82 11.10
CA LYS A 139 5.76 -16.89 12.05
C LYS A 139 6.06 -16.41 13.47
N LYS A 140 6.27 -15.10 13.67
CA LYS A 140 6.55 -14.51 14.99
C LYS A 140 5.28 -14.01 15.69
N LEU A 141 4.14 -14.02 15.00
CA LEU A 141 2.86 -13.64 15.60
C LEU A 141 2.38 -14.75 16.54
N ASP A 142 1.88 -14.37 17.71
CA ASP A 142 1.32 -15.31 18.68
C ASP A 142 -0.09 -15.73 18.23
N GLU A 143 -0.30 -17.03 18.04
CA GLU A 143 -1.58 -17.58 17.58
C GLU A 143 -2.69 -17.50 18.65
N ASN A 144 -2.33 -17.27 19.91
CA ASN A 144 -3.26 -17.14 21.03
C ASN A 144 -3.58 -15.67 21.36
N ASP A 145 -2.97 -14.73 20.66
CA ASP A 145 -3.15 -13.30 20.93
C ASP A 145 -4.40 -12.73 20.23
N VAL A 146 -4.85 -11.58 20.73
CA VAL A 146 -5.90 -10.76 20.12
C VAL A 146 -5.25 -9.49 19.59
N TYR A 147 -5.49 -9.23 18.31
CA TYR A 147 -4.86 -8.13 17.60
C TYR A 147 -5.84 -6.98 17.40
N TYR A 148 -5.37 -5.75 17.64
CA TYR A 148 -6.09 -4.56 17.23
C TYR A 148 -5.61 -4.15 15.83
N VAL A 149 -6.56 -4.02 14.93
CA VAL A 149 -6.33 -3.68 13.53
C VAL A 149 -6.91 -2.31 13.24
N ASN A 150 -6.11 -1.46 12.61
CA ASN A 150 -6.57 -0.17 12.09
C ASN A 150 -6.15 -0.03 10.63
N VAL A 151 -7.12 0.27 9.76
CA VAL A 151 -6.91 0.68 8.37
C VAL A 151 -7.68 1.97 8.14
N LYS A 152 -6.97 3.09 8.07
CA LYS A 152 -7.55 4.43 7.85
C LYS A 152 -7.42 4.80 6.37
N SER A 153 -8.34 4.30 5.58
CA SER A 153 -8.41 4.53 4.14
C SER A 153 -9.75 5.16 3.73
N THR A 154 -9.80 5.65 2.51
CA THR A 154 -11.04 6.14 1.87
C THR A 154 -11.16 5.58 0.46
N LEU A 155 -12.39 5.31 0.04
CA LEU A 155 -12.78 4.94 -1.32
C LEU A 155 -13.93 5.87 -1.72
N LYS A 156 -13.65 6.89 -2.52
CA LYS A 156 -14.62 7.92 -2.93
C LYS A 156 -14.52 8.16 -4.43
N PRO A 157 -15.62 8.58 -5.09
CA PRO A 157 -15.54 9.10 -6.45
C PRO A 157 -14.52 10.25 -6.54
N GLY A 158 -13.78 10.33 -7.62
CA GLY A 158 -12.80 11.36 -7.91
C GLY A 158 -12.75 11.70 -9.39
#